data_b7ce884d4df076e193e004bca49f51e6
#
_entry.id   b7ce884d4df076e193e004bca49f51e6
#
_cell.length_a   1.000
_cell.length_b   1.000
_cell.length_c   1.000
_cell.angle_alpha   90.00
_cell.angle_beta   90.00
_cell.angle_gamma   90.00
#
_symmetry.space_group_name_H-M   'P 1'
#
loop_
_entity.id
_entity.type
_entity.pdbx_description
1 polymer ?
#
loop_
_entity_poly.entity_id
_entity_poly.type
_entity_poly.pdbx_seq_one_letter_code
_entity_poly.pdbx_strand_id
1 'polypeptide(L)'
;MTDQVREAVGARGTVEAQGTADLRREQMLRAALEVICERGYPDTRIADVAERIGISPALVIYYFKTKEQLLTEAIRYSEDTWYEDGQRRLASLPTAAARVEELVAMSCLPEADPEPHSSWLLWLDFWAQAARNPEVASVRQKSDERWREMITSLVLTGQEAGEFAGVDAADFSVALSALLDGLAVQIALEDRVVDPVRAFELSMHFAANQLGFEWSPGRGRPGGNRKPRQKGR
;
A
#
# COMPACT_ATOMS: atom_id res chain seq x y z
N MET A 1 -4.94 -49.70 17.06
CA MET A 1 -3.92 -48.60 17.21
C MET A 1 -3.31 -48.19 15.84
N THR A 2 -4.07 -48.33 14.74
CA THR A 2 -3.56 -48.18 13.36
C THR A 2 -4.27 -47.10 12.51
N ASP A 3 -5.49 -46.69 12.85
CA ASP A 3 -6.21 -45.68 12.05
C ASP A 3 -5.91 -44.23 12.46
N GLN A 4 -5.75 -43.94 13.75
CA GLN A 4 -5.41 -42.59 14.22
C GLN A 4 -4.02 -42.13 13.80
N VAL A 5 -3.06 -43.04 13.58
CA VAL A 5 -1.71 -42.70 13.11
C VAL A 5 -1.70 -42.38 11.61
N ARG A 6 -2.58 -43.03 10.81
CA ARG A 6 -2.73 -42.74 9.38
C ARG A 6 -3.41 -41.39 9.14
N GLU A 7 -4.41 -41.02 9.94
CA GLU A 7 -5.07 -39.72 9.87
C GLU A 7 -4.11 -38.55 10.25
N ALA A 8 -3.29 -38.74 11.29
CA ALA A 8 -2.33 -37.73 11.73
C ALA A 8 -1.18 -37.51 10.73
N VAL A 9 -0.74 -38.57 10.02
CA VAL A 9 0.29 -38.46 8.96
C VAL A 9 -0.30 -37.84 7.69
N GLY A 10 -1.55 -38.14 7.33
CA GLY A 10 -2.26 -37.52 6.21
C GLY A 10 -2.50 -36.02 6.45
N ALA A 11 -2.91 -35.62 7.66
CA ALA A 11 -3.12 -34.21 8.02
C ALA A 11 -1.83 -33.38 8.03
N ARG A 12 -0.69 -33.95 8.47
CA ARG A 12 0.62 -33.27 8.40
C ARG A 12 1.10 -33.08 6.96
N GLY A 13 0.97 -34.09 6.12
CA GLY A 13 1.35 -34.00 4.70
C GLY A 13 0.54 -32.98 3.90
N THR A 14 -0.75 -32.81 4.21
CA THR A 14 -1.60 -31.80 3.60
C THR A 14 -1.26 -30.38 4.06
N VAL A 15 -0.95 -30.16 5.33
CA VAL A 15 -0.54 -28.86 5.88
C VAL A 15 0.83 -28.41 5.33
N GLU A 16 1.81 -29.34 5.23
CA GLU A 16 3.11 -29.04 4.65
C GLU A 16 3.02 -28.76 3.14
N ALA A 17 2.21 -29.49 2.40
CA ALA A 17 1.99 -29.26 0.97
C ALA A 17 1.25 -27.94 0.72
N GLN A 18 0.31 -27.57 1.56
CA GLN A 18 -0.43 -26.31 1.49
C GLN A 18 0.50 -25.13 1.79
N GLY A 19 1.30 -25.19 2.86
CA GLY A 19 2.29 -24.16 3.19
C GLY A 19 3.33 -23.94 2.08
N THR A 20 3.75 -25.00 1.39
CA THR A 20 4.67 -24.89 0.25
C THR A 20 4.00 -24.25 -0.98
N ALA A 21 2.72 -24.51 -1.21
CA ALA A 21 1.96 -23.90 -2.30
C ALA A 21 1.71 -22.40 -2.04
N ASP A 22 1.39 -22.03 -0.80
CA ASP A 22 1.19 -20.63 -0.39
C ASP A 22 2.47 -19.81 -0.51
N LEU A 23 3.61 -20.33 -0.03
CA LEU A 23 4.92 -19.69 -0.19
C LEU A 23 5.29 -19.48 -1.66
N ARG A 24 5.01 -20.47 -2.51
CA ARG A 24 5.28 -20.36 -3.94
C ARG A 24 4.40 -19.32 -4.62
N ARG A 25 3.12 -19.26 -4.22
CA ARG A 25 2.19 -18.24 -4.71
C ARG A 25 2.63 -16.84 -4.32
N GLU A 26 3.06 -16.64 -3.07
CA GLU A 26 3.63 -15.39 -2.58
C GLU A 26 4.89 -14.96 -3.36
N GLN A 27 5.82 -15.89 -3.63
CA GLN A 27 6.98 -15.60 -4.47
C GLN A 27 6.60 -15.12 -5.88
N MET A 28 5.55 -15.71 -6.48
CA MET A 28 5.05 -15.26 -7.79
C MET A 28 4.44 -13.85 -7.72
N LEU A 29 3.70 -13.53 -6.65
CA LEU A 29 3.10 -12.21 -6.46
C LEU A 29 4.17 -11.13 -6.26
N ARG A 30 5.19 -11.39 -5.45
CA ARG A 30 6.34 -10.48 -5.28
C ARG A 30 7.08 -10.25 -6.59
N ALA A 31 7.40 -11.31 -7.31
CA ALA A 31 8.05 -11.19 -8.62
C ALA A 31 7.19 -10.42 -9.64
N ALA A 32 5.86 -10.59 -9.59
CA ALA A 32 4.96 -9.83 -10.44
C ALA A 32 5.01 -8.33 -10.13
N LEU A 33 4.99 -7.95 -8.83
CA LEU A 33 5.12 -6.56 -8.41
C LEU A 33 6.44 -5.96 -8.89
N GLU A 34 7.57 -6.64 -8.68
CA GLU A 34 8.89 -6.19 -9.12
C GLU A 34 8.92 -5.94 -10.64
N VAL A 35 8.44 -6.90 -11.44
CA VAL A 35 8.45 -6.79 -12.90
C VAL A 35 7.52 -5.65 -13.37
N ILE A 36 6.35 -5.50 -12.74
CA ILE A 36 5.41 -4.41 -13.07
C ILE A 36 6.01 -3.05 -12.71
N CYS A 37 6.66 -2.92 -11.57
CA CYS A 37 7.33 -1.67 -11.18
C CYS A 37 8.49 -1.29 -12.11
N GLU A 38 9.22 -2.28 -12.64
CA GLU A 38 10.35 -2.05 -13.54
C GLU A 38 9.93 -1.70 -14.97
N ARG A 39 8.87 -2.33 -15.49
CA ARG A 39 8.53 -2.28 -16.93
C ARG A 39 7.17 -1.65 -17.22
N GLY A 40 6.36 -1.43 -16.19
CA GLY A 40 4.96 -1.11 -16.32
C GLY A 40 4.09 -2.34 -16.61
N TYR A 41 2.82 -2.25 -16.27
CA TYR A 41 1.88 -3.35 -16.51
C TYR A 41 1.68 -3.71 -17.99
N PRO A 42 1.58 -2.74 -18.94
CA PRO A 42 1.40 -3.08 -20.36
C PRO A 42 2.48 -4.01 -20.89
N ASP A 43 3.75 -3.75 -20.55
CA ASP A 43 4.92 -4.46 -21.07
C ASP A 43 5.32 -5.71 -20.26
N THR A 44 4.69 -5.93 -19.09
CA THR A 44 4.89 -7.12 -18.27
C THR A 44 4.25 -8.33 -18.93
N ARG A 45 5.00 -9.44 -19.02
CA ARG A 45 4.52 -10.75 -19.51
C ARG A 45 4.61 -11.79 -18.40
N ILE A 46 3.72 -12.78 -18.41
CA ILE A 46 3.80 -13.93 -17.48
C ILE A 46 5.17 -14.63 -17.56
N ALA A 47 5.77 -14.67 -18.76
CA ALA A 47 7.10 -15.24 -18.94
C ALA A 47 8.19 -14.48 -18.16
N ASP A 48 8.10 -13.14 -18.09
CA ASP A 48 9.08 -12.31 -17.37
C ASP A 48 9.01 -12.59 -15.86
N VAL A 49 7.79 -12.74 -15.31
CA VAL A 49 7.57 -13.12 -13.92
C VAL A 49 8.11 -14.52 -13.61
N ALA A 50 7.86 -15.47 -14.50
CA ALA A 50 8.35 -16.84 -14.36
C ALA A 50 9.89 -16.90 -14.40
N GLU A 51 10.51 -16.15 -15.31
CA GLU A 51 11.96 -16.03 -15.44
C GLU A 51 12.60 -15.45 -14.17
N ARG A 52 11.99 -14.41 -13.59
CA ARG A 52 12.48 -13.73 -12.38
C ARG A 52 12.72 -14.69 -11.21
N ILE A 53 11.88 -15.72 -11.06
CA ILE A 53 11.97 -16.70 -9.97
C ILE A 53 12.35 -18.11 -10.43
N GLY A 54 12.79 -18.27 -11.67
CA GLY A 54 13.31 -19.52 -12.19
C GLY A 54 12.30 -20.66 -12.33
N ILE A 55 11.04 -20.35 -12.67
CA ILE A 55 9.98 -21.32 -12.87
C ILE A 55 9.45 -21.30 -14.31
N SER A 56 8.60 -22.27 -14.67
CA SER A 56 7.97 -22.26 -15.98
C SER A 56 6.78 -21.30 -16.06
N PRO A 57 6.55 -20.61 -17.20
CA PRO A 57 5.33 -19.80 -17.41
C PRO A 57 4.04 -20.59 -17.23
N ALA A 58 4.04 -21.89 -17.55
CA ALA A 58 2.90 -22.77 -17.35
C ALA A 58 2.51 -22.90 -15.88
N LEU A 59 3.48 -22.86 -14.98
CA LEU A 59 3.21 -22.91 -13.53
C LEU A 59 2.55 -21.60 -13.04
N VAL A 60 2.99 -20.43 -13.53
CA VAL A 60 2.34 -19.15 -13.21
C VAL A 60 0.90 -19.15 -13.73
N ILE A 61 0.66 -19.61 -14.98
CA ILE A 61 -0.69 -19.74 -15.56
C ILE A 61 -1.56 -20.72 -14.76
N TYR A 62 -1.00 -21.77 -14.22
CA TYR A 62 -1.74 -22.72 -13.37
C TYR A 62 -2.30 -22.00 -12.12
N TYR A 63 -1.53 -21.10 -11.48
CA TYR A 63 -1.96 -20.36 -10.29
C TYR A 63 -2.92 -19.22 -10.60
N PHE A 64 -2.66 -18.42 -11.64
CA PHE A 64 -3.32 -17.13 -11.85
C PHE A 64 -4.17 -17.04 -13.13
N LYS A 65 -4.18 -18.08 -13.97
CA LYS A 65 -4.97 -18.18 -15.22
C LYS A 65 -4.70 -17.06 -16.24
N THR A 66 -4.81 -15.78 -15.84
CA THR A 66 -4.61 -14.62 -16.72
C THR A 66 -3.62 -13.61 -16.11
N LYS A 67 -3.11 -12.71 -16.95
CA LYS A 67 -2.26 -11.59 -16.52
C LYS A 67 -3.05 -10.63 -15.62
N GLU A 68 -4.32 -10.37 -15.94
CA GLU A 68 -5.20 -9.51 -15.16
C GLU A 68 -5.43 -10.07 -13.76
N GLN A 69 -5.64 -11.38 -13.64
CA GLN A 69 -5.77 -12.03 -12.34
C GLN A 69 -4.48 -11.93 -11.54
N LEU A 70 -3.32 -12.16 -12.17
CA LEU A 70 -2.02 -12.00 -11.52
C LEU A 70 -1.84 -10.57 -10.99
N LEU A 71 -2.16 -9.54 -11.80
CA LEU A 71 -2.10 -8.14 -11.38
C LEU A 71 -2.99 -7.86 -10.17
N THR A 72 -4.28 -8.21 -10.26
CA THR A 72 -5.22 -7.92 -9.17
C THR A 72 -4.84 -8.61 -7.86
N GLU A 73 -4.30 -9.82 -7.94
CA GLU A 73 -3.85 -10.55 -6.76
C GLU A 73 -2.52 -10.01 -6.22
N ALA A 74 -1.63 -9.52 -7.08
CA ALA A 74 -0.40 -8.84 -6.67
C ALA A 74 -0.70 -7.53 -5.95
N ILE A 75 -1.65 -6.73 -6.46
CA ILE A 75 -2.11 -5.50 -5.79
C ILE A 75 -2.69 -5.83 -4.41
N ARG A 76 -3.59 -6.82 -4.30
CA ARG A 76 -4.14 -7.22 -3.00
C ARG A 76 -3.07 -7.65 -2.01
N TYR A 77 -2.10 -8.44 -2.47
CA TYR A 77 -0.98 -8.86 -1.64
C TYR A 77 -0.15 -7.66 -1.14
N SER A 78 0.14 -6.70 -2.03
CA SER A 78 0.80 -5.45 -1.67
C SER A 78 0.01 -4.65 -0.64
N GLU A 79 -1.31 -4.49 -0.86
CA GLU A 79 -2.19 -3.79 0.08
C GLU A 79 -2.23 -4.47 1.44
N ASP A 80 -2.44 -5.79 1.48
CA ASP A 80 -2.53 -6.53 2.75
C ASP A 80 -1.25 -6.36 3.57
N THR A 81 -0.08 -6.46 2.93
CA THR A 81 1.22 -6.22 3.57
C THR A 81 1.32 -4.78 4.12
N TRP A 82 0.93 -3.79 3.31
CA TRP A 82 0.95 -2.38 3.71
C TRP A 82 -0.01 -2.08 4.88
N TYR A 83 -1.23 -2.64 4.84
CA TYR A 83 -2.20 -2.44 5.92
C TYR A 83 -1.78 -3.12 7.22
N GLU A 84 -1.21 -4.33 7.16
CA GLU A 84 -0.71 -5.02 8.34
C GLU A 84 0.43 -4.26 9.02
N ASP A 85 1.37 -3.73 8.22
CA ASP A 85 2.45 -2.89 8.74
C ASP A 85 1.91 -1.58 9.29
N GLY A 86 1.05 -0.91 8.54
CA GLY A 86 0.40 0.33 8.95
C GLY A 86 -0.35 0.20 10.26
N GLN A 87 -1.15 -0.84 10.43
CA GLN A 87 -1.87 -1.09 11.69
C GLN A 87 -0.91 -1.23 12.89
N ARG A 88 0.21 -1.96 12.72
CA ARG A 88 1.22 -2.10 13.78
C ARG A 88 1.85 -0.76 14.14
N ARG A 89 2.21 0.04 13.13
CA ARG A 89 2.81 1.38 13.31
C ARG A 89 1.83 2.32 14.00
N LEU A 90 0.60 2.42 13.51
CA LEU A 90 -0.43 3.29 14.06
C LEU A 90 -0.81 2.90 15.50
N ALA A 91 -0.93 1.60 15.80
CA ALA A 91 -1.27 1.13 17.15
C ALA A 91 -0.22 1.50 18.20
N SER A 92 1.04 1.71 17.82
CA SER A 92 2.11 2.10 18.71
C SER A 92 2.10 3.58 19.11
N LEU A 93 1.29 4.41 18.42
CA LEU A 93 1.28 5.86 18.60
C LEU A 93 0.22 6.31 19.60
N PRO A 94 0.56 7.28 20.50
CA PRO A 94 -0.26 7.60 21.66
C PRO A 94 -1.49 8.45 21.32
N THR A 95 -1.45 9.27 20.28
CA THR A 95 -2.51 10.25 19.96
C THR A 95 -3.09 10.03 18.57
N ALA A 96 -4.34 10.45 18.36
CA ALA A 96 -4.98 10.39 17.05
C ALA A 96 -4.26 11.29 16.04
N ALA A 97 -3.79 12.46 16.45
CA ALA A 97 -3.00 13.36 15.61
C ALA A 97 -1.69 12.71 15.14
N ALA A 98 -0.96 12.01 16.02
CA ALA A 98 0.25 11.28 15.64
C ALA A 98 -0.04 10.13 14.67
N ARG A 99 -1.19 9.46 14.81
CA ARG A 99 -1.61 8.39 13.87
C ARG A 99 -1.96 8.96 12.50
N VAL A 100 -2.63 10.12 12.42
CA VAL A 100 -2.88 10.80 11.13
C VAL A 100 -1.56 11.21 10.49
N GLU A 101 -0.61 11.76 11.26
CA GLU A 101 0.72 12.11 10.74
C GLU A 101 1.46 10.89 10.17
N GLU A 102 1.43 9.76 10.88
CA GLU A 102 2.07 8.53 10.41
C GLU A 102 1.39 7.97 9.16
N LEU A 103 0.04 7.97 9.10
CA LEU A 103 -0.71 7.53 7.93
C LEU A 103 -0.33 8.35 6.67
N VAL A 104 -0.31 9.68 6.82
CA VAL A 104 0.09 10.58 5.72
C VAL A 104 1.56 10.38 5.36
N ALA A 105 2.43 10.13 6.35
CA ALA A 105 3.84 9.86 6.10
C ALA A 105 4.06 8.56 5.32
N MET A 106 3.37 7.49 5.70
CA MET A 106 3.39 6.22 4.97
C MET A 106 2.89 6.36 3.52
N SER A 107 1.95 7.29 3.30
CA SER A 107 1.38 7.53 1.96
C SER A 107 2.24 8.41 1.07
N CYS A 108 3.07 9.30 1.62
CA CYS A 108 3.80 10.30 0.83
C CYS A 108 5.31 10.07 0.79
N LEU A 109 5.89 9.55 1.88
CA LEU A 109 7.33 9.51 2.04
C LEU A 109 7.88 8.14 1.63
N PRO A 110 9.02 8.10 0.91
CA PRO A 110 9.67 6.84 0.60
C PRO A 110 10.14 6.16 1.88
N GLU A 111 9.97 4.87 1.96
CA GLU A 111 10.58 4.05 3.01
C GLU A 111 12.09 3.97 2.82
N ALA A 112 12.82 3.66 3.92
CA ALA A 112 14.27 3.55 3.89
C ALA A 112 14.75 2.36 3.04
N ASP A 113 13.89 1.35 2.90
CA ASP A 113 14.11 0.16 2.06
C ASP A 113 12.87 0.02 1.15
N PRO A 114 12.90 0.62 -0.05
CA PRO A 114 11.72 0.68 -0.92
C PRO A 114 11.38 -0.71 -1.44
N GLU A 115 10.37 -1.30 -0.85
CA GLU A 115 9.72 -2.49 -1.42
C GLU A 115 9.07 -2.11 -2.77
N PRO A 116 9.08 -3.01 -3.77
CA PRO A 116 8.51 -2.73 -5.10
C PRO A 116 7.05 -2.24 -5.07
N HIS A 117 6.29 -2.67 -4.07
CA HIS A 117 4.89 -2.31 -3.89
C HIS A 117 4.64 -0.88 -3.42
N SER A 118 5.66 -0.13 -2.97
CA SER A 118 5.53 1.30 -2.66
C SER A 118 5.60 2.22 -3.89
N SER A 119 5.74 1.64 -5.09
CA SER A 119 5.83 2.42 -6.33
C SER A 119 4.47 2.99 -6.76
N TRP A 120 4.37 4.31 -6.83
CA TRP A 120 3.19 4.99 -7.39
C TRP A 120 2.90 4.63 -8.85
N LEU A 121 3.90 4.18 -9.61
CA LEU A 121 3.71 3.70 -10.99
C LEU A 121 2.82 2.46 -11.04
N LEU A 122 2.95 1.56 -10.06
CA LEU A 122 2.07 0.40 -9.92
C LEU A 122 0.59 0.83 -9.78
N TRP A 123 0.32 1.84 -8.95
CA TRP A 123 -1.03 2.35 -8.73
C TRP A 123 -1.59 3.06 -9.96
N LEU A 124 -0.78 3.85 -10.67
CA LEU A 124 -1.19 4.48 -11.93
C LEU A 124 -1.58 3.43 -12.98
N ASP A 125 -0.80 2.37 -13.13
CA ASP A 125 -1.12 1.26 -14.01
C ASP A 125 -2.41 0.54 -13.57
N PHE A 126 -2.59 0.31 -12.28
CA PHE A 126 -3.80 -0.30 -11.73
C PHE A 126 -5.04 0.55 -12.00
N TRP A 127 -5.01 1.85 -11.76
CA TRP A 127 -6.11 2.77 -12.06
C TRP A 127 -6.42 2.85 -13.55
N ALA A 128 -5.39 2.85 -14.39
CA ALA A 128 -5.56 2.82 -15.84
C ALA A 128 -6.25 1.54 -16.33
N GLN A 129 -5.94 0.38 -15.72
CA GLN A 129 -6.61 -0.88 -15.99
C GLN A 129 -8.04 -0.89 -15.45
N ALA A 130 -8.27 -0.40 -14.23
CA ALA A 130 -9.59 -0.31 -13.62
C ALA A 130 -10.57 0.53 -14.46
N ALA A 131 -10.07 1.59 -15.11
CA ALA A 131 -10.89 2.43 -15.98
C ALA A 131 -11.41 1.70 -17.25
N ARG A 132 -10.83 0.54 -17.60
CA ARG A 132 -11.14 -0.20 -18.84
C ARG A 132 -11.64 -1.62 -18.61
N ASN A 133 -11.40 -2.19 -17.43
CA ASN A 133 -11.71 -3.57 -17.10
C ASN A 133 -12.62 -3.63 -15.85
N PRO A 134 -13.89 -4.07 -15.99
CA PRO A 134 -14.83 -4.14 -14.87
C PRO A 134 -14.39 -5.02 -13.70
N GLU A 135 -13.65 -6.11 -13.96
CA GLU A 135 -13.15 -6.98 -12.89
C GLU A 135 -12.09 -6.25 -12.05
N VAL A 136 -11.16 -5.54 -12.71
CA VAL A 136 -10.15 -4.70 -12.05
C VAL A 136 -10.83 -3.53 -11.32
N ALA A 137 -11.85 -2.91 -11.93
CA ALA A 137 -12.63 -1.85 -11.29
C ALA A 137 -13.28 -2.28 -9.99
N SER A 138 -13.83 -3.50 -9.94
CA SER A 138 -14.41 -4.07 -8.71
C SER A 138 -13.37 -4.25 -7.60
N VAL A 139 -12.15 -4.65 -7.95
CA VAL A 139 -11.04 -4.76 -6.99
C VAL A 139 -10.67 -3.37 -6.47
N ARG A 140 -10.48 -2.40 -7.38
CA ARG A 140 -10.17 -1.02 -7.01
C ARG A 140 -11.20 -0.42 -6.06
N GLN A 141 -12.50 -0.63 -6.30
CA GLN A 141 -13.55 -0.11 -5.41
C GLN A 141 -13.41 -0.63 -3.98
N LYS A 142 -13.08 -1.92 -3.81
CA LYS A 142 -12.84 -2.50 -2.48
C LYS A 142 -11.60 -1.93 -1.80
N SER A 143 -10.54 -1.68 -2.57
CA SER A 143 -9.34 -1.02 -2.08
C SER A 143 -9.64 0.40 -1.60
N ASP A 144 -10.39 1.18 -2.40
CA ASP A 144 -10.80 2.54 -2.05
C ASP A 144 -11.71 2.56 -0.80
N GLU A 145 -12.62 1.58 -0.65
CA GLU A 145 -13.47 1.43 0.53
C GLU A 145 -12.62 1.19 1.78
N ARG A 146 -11.73 0.20 1.74
CA ARG A 146 -10.82 -0.14 2.84
C ARG A 146 -9.95 1.05 3.27
N TRP A 147 -9.43 1.80 2.30
CA TRP A 147 -8.65 3.00 2.54
C TRP A 147 -9.45 4.08 3.27
N ARG A 148 -10.63 4.41 2.76
CA ARG A 148 -11.51 5.39 3.39
C ARG A 148 -11.99 4.96 4.78
N GLU A 149 -12.28 3.68 4.98
CA GLU A 149 -12.64 3.13 6.30
C GLU A 149 -11.52 3.31 7.32
N MET A 150 -10.26 3.09 6.93
CA MET A 150 -9.12 3.33 7.82
C MET A 150 -9.03 4.81 8.23
N ILE A 151 -9.13 5.76 7.29
CA ILE A 151 -9.12 7.19 7.59
C ILE A 151 -10.31 7.57 8.48
N THR A 152 -11.51 7.14 8.12
CA THR A 152 -12.73 7.41 8.87
C THR A 152 -12.63 6.92 10.32
N SER A 153 -12.12 5.72 10.53
CA SER A 153 -11.92 5.15 11.87
C SER A 153 -10.93 5.96 12.71
N LEU A 154 -9.83 6.45 12.11
CA LEU A 154 -8.88 7.32 12.79
C LEU A 154 -9.51 8.65 13.22
N VAL A 155 -10.31 9.26 12.34
CA VAL A 155 -11.00 10.53 12.65
C VAL A 155 -12.00 10.34 13.77
N LEU A 156 -12.86 9.31 13.69
CA LEU A 156 -13.86 9.03 14.74
C LEU A 156 -13.19 8.76 16.10
N THR A 157 -12.11 7.97 16.12
CA THR A 157 -11.34 7.72 17.34
C THR A 157 -10.78 9.01 17.93
N GLY A 158 -10.28 9.93 17.10
CA GLY A 158 -9.78 11.21 17.55
C GLY A 158 -10.88 12.16 18.07
N GLN A 159 -12.06 12.12 17.46
CA GLN A 159 -13.23 12.86 17.93
C GLN A 159 -13.74 12.34 19.27
N GLU A 160 -13.82 11.02 19.43
CA GLU A 160 -14.20 10.37 20.72
C GLU A 160 -13.21 10.71 21.83
N ALA A 161 -11.93 10.82 21.51
CA ALA A 161 -10.87 11.21 22.45
C ALA A 161 -10.84 12.74 22.73
N GLY A 162 -11.63 13.54 21.99
CA GLY A 162 -11.62 15.00 22.10
C GLY A 162 -10.38 15.67 21.49
N GLU A 163 -9.62 14.94 20.68
CA GLU A 163 -8.43 15.45 19.98
C GLU A 163 -8.79 16.20 18.68
N PHE A 164 -9.94 15.88 18.06
CA PHE A 164 -10.34 16.42 16.76
C PHE A 164 -11.67 17.17 16.85
N ALA A 165 -11.80 18.20 16.00
CA ALA A 165 -13.05 18.89 15.77
C ALA A 165 -14.13 17.96 15.19
N GLY A 166 -15.40 18.33 15.40
CA GLY A 166 -16.55 17.60 14.86
C GLY A 166 -16.75 17.85 13.37
N VAL A 167 -15.97 17.17 12.54
CA VAL A 167 -16.12 17.14 11.07
C VAL A 167 -16.86 15.87 10.67
N ASP A 168 -17.47 15.87 9.47
CA ASP A 168 -17.93 14.62 8.87
C ASP A 168 -16.73 13.75 8.49
N ALA A 169 -16.57 12.63 9.18
CA ALA A 169 -15.41 11.75 9.01
C ALA A 169 -15.39 11.06 7.64
N ALA A 170 -16.56 10.80 7.05
CA ALA A 170 -16.66 10.21 5.71
C ALA A 170 -16.26 11.22 4.63
N ASP A 171 -16.78 12.44 4.69
CA ASP A 171 -16.39 13.51 3.76
C ASP A 171 -14.91 13.85 3.88
N PHE A 172 -14.38 13.92 5.11
CA PHE A 172 -12.96 14.12 5.33
C PHE A 172 -12.12 13.00 4.70
N SER A 173 -12.55 11.73 4.84
CA SER A 173 -11.82 10.59 4.26
C SER A 173 -11.75 10.66 2.74
N VAL A 174 -12.84 11.06 2.08
CA VAL A 174 -12.89 11.28 0.62
C VAL A 174 -11.96 12.41 0.20
N ALA A 175 -12.00 13.54 0.91
CA ALA A 175 -11.18 14.70 0.58
C ALA A 175 -9.68 14.44 0.77
N LEU A 176 -9.29 13.79 1.88
CA LEU A 176 -7.89 13.43 2.13
C LEU A 176 -7.40 12.39 1.11
N SER A 177 -8.20 11.37 0.80
CA SER A 177 -7.86 10.38 -0.23
C SER A 177 -7.61 11.04 -1.59
N ALA A 178 -8.53 11.90 -2.05
CA ALA A 178 -8.39 12.60 -3.33
C ALA A 178 -7.16 13.51 -3.36
N LEU A 179 -6.81 14.16 -2.24
CA LEU A 179 -5.60 14.97 -2.13
C LEU A 179 -4.33 14.11 -2.24
N LEU A 180 -4.26 13.00 -1.49
CA LEU A 180 -3.13 12.08 -1.51
C LEU A 180 -2.94 11.45 -2.89
N ASP A 181 -4.02 10.98 -3.52
CA ASP A 181 -3.99 10.42 -4.88
C ASP A 181 -3.50 11.44 -5.91
N GLY A 182 -3.99 12.68 -5.85
CA GLY A 182 -3.55 13.75 -6.73
C GLY A 182 -2.08 14.12 -6.56
N LEU A 183 -1.58 14.15 -5.32
CA LEU A 183 -0.16 14.40 -5.03
C LEU A 183 0.71 13.21 -5.44
N ALA A 184 0.25 11.98 -5.26
CA ALA A 184 0.93 10.78 -5.70
C ALA A 184 1.16 10.74 -7.22
N VAL A 185 0.16 11.16 -8.00
CA VAL A 185 0.31 11.31 -9.46
C VAL A 185 1.43 12.29 -9.79
N GLN A 186 1.50 13.44 -9.10
CA GLN A 186 2.54 14.44 -9.33
C GLN A 186 3.93 13.93 -8.94
N ILE A 187 4.04 13.20 -7.84
CA ILE A 187 5.30 12.55 -7.42
C ILE A 187 5.75 11.53 -8.48
N ALA A 188 4.84 10.66 -8.94
CA ALA A 188 5.14 9.64 -9.94
C ALA A 188 5.58 10.22 -11.29
N LEU A 189 5.09 11.41 -11.62
CA LEU A 189 5.46 12.15 -12.85
C LEU A 189 6.66 13.09 -12.67
N GLU A 190 7.35 13.00 -11.52
CA GLU A 190 8.52 13.82 -11.19
C GLU A 190 8.26 15.34 -11.34
N ASP A 191 7.10 15.80 -10.81
CA ASP A 191 6.73 17.21 -10.87
C ASP A 191 7.80 18.08 -10.17
N ARG A 192 8.05 19.27 -10.73
CA ARG A 192 9.11 20.19 -10.24
C ARG A 192 8.77 20.88 -8.93
N VAL A 193 7.49 20.94 -8.57
CA VAL A 193 6.97 21.66 -7.40
C VAL A 193 6.60 20.70 -6.27
N VAL A 194 6.18 19.48 -6.62
CA VAL A 194 5.66 18.48 -5.67
C VAL A 194 6.64 17.32 -5.57
N ASP A 195 7.49 17.35 -4.56
CA ASP A 195 8.27 16.18 -4.11
C ASP A 195 7.55 15.48 -2.94
N PRO A 196 8.00 14.28 -2.52
CA PRO A 196 7.39 13.54 -1.40
C PRO A 196 7.27 14.34 -0.10
N VAL A 197 8.27 15.17 0.22
CA VAL A 197 8.25 16.00 1.45
C VAL A 197 7.19 17.08 1.33
N ARG A 198 7.10 17.72 0.17
CA ARG A 198 6.09 18.76 -0.09
C ARG A 198 4.68 18.17 -0.07
N ALA A 199 4.47 17.00 -0.64
CA ALA A 199 3.19 16.28 -0.60
C ALA A 199 2.78 15.96 0.84
N PHE A 200 3.70 15.47 1.64
CA PHE A 200 3.49 15.22 3.06
C PHE A 200 3.08 16.51 3.81
N GLU A 201 3.84 17.61 3.66
CA GLU A 201 3.56 18.88 4.31
C GLU A 201 2.17 19.44 3.91
N LEU A 202 1.82 19.40 2.63
CA LEU A 202 0.52 19.86 2.14
C LEU A 202 -0.64 19.02 2.72
N SER A 203 -0.48 17.71 2.74
CA SER A 203 -1.50 16.80 3.27
C SER A 203 -1.67 16.97 4.78
N MET A 204 -0.58 17.16 5.51
CA MET A 204 -0.62 17.42 6.95
C MET A 204 -1.25 18.78 7.29
N HIS A 205 -0.93 19.83 6.53
CA HIS A 205 -1.61 21.13 6.70
C HIS A 205 -3.12 21.03 6.45
N PHE A 206 -3.51 20.29 5.39
CA PHE A 206 -4.92 20.04 5.13
C PHE A 206 -5.56 19.29 6.31
N ALA A 207 -5.00 18.18 6.75
CA ALA A 207 -5.55 17.36 7.82
C ALA A 207 -5.64 18.15 9.15
N ALA A 208 -4.58 18.84 9.55
CA ALA A 208 -4.54 19.63 10.77
C ALA A 208 -5.58 20.76 10.78
N ASN A 209 -5.72 21.49 9.67
CA ASN A 209 -6.70 22.55 9.54
C ASN A 209 -8.15 22.03 9.60
N GLN A 210 -8.44 20.91 8.95
CA GLN A 210 -9.79 20.34 8.94
C GLN A 210 -10.16 19.73 10.30
N LEU A 211 -9.22 18.98 10.91
CA LEU A 211 -9.44 18.29 12.18
C LEU A 211 -9.23 19.17 13.42
N GLY A 212 -8.71 20.39 13.26
CA GLY A 212 -8.59 21.38 14.32
C GLY A 212 -7.44 21.13 15.30
N PHE A 213 -6.36 20.46 14.88
CA PHE A 213 -5.18 20.27 15.71
C PHE A 213 -3.96 21.06 15.21
N GLU A 214 -3.03 21.38 16.12
CA GLU A 214 -1.79 22.08 15.75
C GLU A 214 -0.77 21.11 15.18
N TRP A 215 -0.25 21.42 13.99
CA TRP A 215 0.84 20.71 13.36
C TRP A 215 1.89 21.67 12.80
N SER A 216 3.17 21.29 12.91
CA SER A 216 4.29 22.06 12.35
C SER A 216 5.36 21.10 11.82
N PRO A 217 5.93 21.37 10.64
CA PRO A 217 7.02 20.56 10.09
C PRO A 217 8.19 20.40 11.06
N GLY A 218 8.62 19.18 11.34
CA GLY A 218 9.85 18.88 12.09
C GLY A 218 9.71 18.69 13.59
N ARG A 219 8.52 18.75 14.19
CA ARG A 219 8.33 18.49 15.64
C ARG A 219 8.24 17.02 16.06
N GLY A 220 8.07 16.07 15.14
CA GLY A 220 7.71 14.69 15.47
C GLY A 220 8.68 13.57 15.06
N ARG A 221 9.75 13.82 14.32
CA ARG A 221 10.64 12.73 13.85
C ARG A 221 12.01 12.74 14.53
N PRO A 222 12.35 11.74 15.36
CA PRO A 222 13.72 11.48 15.76
C PRO A 222 14.47 10.88 14.55
N GLY A 223 15.33 11.65 13.88
CA GLY A 223 16.29 11.10 12.92
C GLY A 223 16.55 11.85 11.61
N GLY A 224 15.88 12.92 11.33
CA GLY A 224 16.10 13.69 10.09
C GLY A 224 17.26 14.70 10.21
N ASN A 225 18.50 14.27 10.04
CA ASN A 225 19.66 15.16 9.98
C ASN A 225 19.67 15.89 8.63
N ARG A 226 19.01 17.04 8.53
CA ARG A 226 19.07 17.92 7.35
C ARG A 226 20.48 18.46 7.18
N LYS A 227 21.28 17.90 6.29
CA LYS A 227 22.45 18.60 5.76
C LYS A 227 21.97 19.80 4.93
N PRO A 228 22.44 21.03 5.21
CA PRO A 228 22.08 22.19 4.40
C PRO A 228 22.58 21.99 2.96
N ARG A 229 21.70 22.22 1.98
CA ARG A 229 22.06 22.29 0.57
C ARG A 229 23.13 23.36 0.39
N GLN A 230 24.34 22.97 0.06
CA GLN A 230 25.35 23.90 -0.42
C GLN A 230 24.89 24.52 -1.75
N LYS A 231 24.63 25.82 -1.74
CA LYS A 231 24.45 26.60 -2.97
C LYS A 231 25.79 26.58 -3.72
N GLY A 232 25.85 25.79 -4.79
CA GLY A 232 26.92 25.87 -5.77
C GLY A 232 26.85 27.22 -6.50
N ARG A 233 27.98 27.85 -6.57
CA ARG A 233 28.22 29.05 -7.37
C ARG A 233 28.22 28.72 -8.86
#